data_d088dba669c9ed2ab15a6f868f9872b7
#
_entry.id   d088dba669c9ed2ab15a6f868f9872b7
#
_cell.length_a   1.000
_cell.length_b   1.000
_cell.length_c   1.000
_cell.angle_alpha   90.00
_cell.angle_beta   90.00
_cell.angle_gamma   90.00
#
_symmetry.space_group_name_H-M   'P 1'
#
loop_
_entity.id
_entity.type
_entity.pdbx_description
1 polymer ?
#
loop_
_entity_poly.entity_id
_entity_poly.type
_entity_poly.pdbx_seq_one_letter_code
_entity_poly.pdbx_strand_id
1 'polypeptide(L)'
;IDDCNNCAAGKKNENNGSTSSSACVNCVPNTKAENPGSVECVDCGAGATSDEGSSKCQSCAAGQYSDIVGENCKICGVGQYRTSEMTDTTKCVLCDAGFYQKDEGQASCLPCIPGEFNNQQGQGKCAKCLINTFSADVNRSFTCSSCPQGRTSSAGSSVCTDCTNGRAKSNESEPFYCTDCEVGYYAAAGDNSCKKCEAGQFQNQVLKSKCEACPKGTYNKEKGATSN
;
A
#
# COMPACT_ATOMS: atom_id res chain seq x y z
N ILE A 1 -63.22 22.70 -10.56
CA ILE A 1 -63.43 21.90 -9.34
C ILE A 1 -62.70 20.58 -9.56
N ASP A 2 -61.46 20.54 -9.12
CA ASP A 2 -60.68 19.30 -9.22
C ASP A 2 -60.70 18.63 -7.84
N ASP A 3 -61.70 17.72 -7.67
CA ASP A 3 -61.81 16.90 -6.49
C ASP A 3 -60.89 15.68 -6.52
N CYS A 4 -59.95 15.63 -7.44
CA CYS A 4 -58.98 14.55 -7.57
C CYS A 4 -57.71 14.87 -6.77
N ASN A 5 -57.37 13.99 -5.82
CA ASN A 5 -56.14 14.12 -5.01
C ASN A 5 -54.97 13.43 -5.69
N ASN A 6 -53.85 14.12 -5.80
CA ASN A 6 -52.62 13.55 -6.31
C ASN A 6 -52.03 12.52 -5.35
N CYS A 7 -51.49 11.43 -5.88
CA CYS A 7 -50.56 10.60 -5.11
C CYS A 7 -49.42 11.42 -4.61
N ALA A 8 -48.96 11.19 -3.36
CA ALA A 8 -47.80 11.89 -2.84
C ALA A 8 -46.52 11.55 -3.65
N ALA A 9 -45.55 12.44 -3.64
CA ALA A 9 -44.23 12.15 -4.16
C ALA A 9 -43.69 10.84 -3.58
N GLY A 10 -42.96 10.06 -4.36
CA GLY A 10 -42.52 8.71 -4.02
C GLY A 10 -43.52 7.60 -4.35
N LYS A 11 -44.71 7.98 -4.86
CA LYS A 11 -45.77 7.04 -5.27
C LYS A 11 -46.21 7.29 -6.69
N LYS A 12 -46.72 6.24 -7.33
CA LYS A 12 -47.32 6.28 -8.65
C LYS A 12 -48.74 5.74 -8.66
N ASN A 13 -49.53 6.13 -9.67
CA ASN A 13 -50.76 5.51 -10.02
C ASN A 13 -50.94 5.52 -11.52
N GLU A 14 -50.92 4.36 -12.16
CA GLU A 14 -51.07 4.18 -13.63
C GLU A 14 -52.52 4.11 -14.09
N ASN A 15 -53.48 3.98 -13.15
CA ASN A 15 -54.88 3.70 -13.47
C ASN A 15 -55.71 4.97 -13.48
N ASN A 16 -56.50 5.14 -14.50
CA ASN A 16 -57.56 6.15 -14.52
C ASN A 16 -58.78 5.72 -13.67
N GLY A 17 -59.48 6.71 -13.12
CA GLY A 17 -60.72 6.47 -12.41
C GLY A 17 -60.57 5.78 -11.05
N SER A 18 -59.39 5.85 -10.44
CA SER A 18 -59.12 5.32 -9.11
C SER A 18 -59.92 6.06 -8.05
N THR A 19 -60.59 5.31 -7.16
CA THR A 19 -61.51 5.85 -6.15
C THR A 19 -60.93 5.84 -4.74
N SER A 20 -59.71 5.36 -4.55
CA SER A 20 -59.07 5.20 -3.23
C SER A 20 -57.59 5.61 -3.28
N SER A 21 -57.09 6.17 -2.19
CA SER A 21 -55.66 6.46 -2.02
C SER A 21 -54.78 5.20 -2.01
N SER A 22 -55.34 4.01 -1.80
CA SER A 22 -54.65 2.73 -1.92
C SER A 22 -54.17 2.39 -3.33
N ALA A 23 -54.73 3.09 -4.34
CA ALA A 23 -54.23 2.99 -5.71
C ALA A 23 -52.85 3.65 -5.91
N CYS A 24 -52.41 4.50 -4.99
CA CYS A 24 -51.09 5.11 -5.00
C CYS A 24 -50.06 4.12 -4.43
N VAL A 25 -49.29 3.50 -5.30
CA VAL A 25 -48.28 2.47 -5.00
C VAL A 25 -46.91 3.12 -4.81
N ASN A 26 -46.16 2.72 -3.78
CA ASN A 26 -44.82 3.16 -3.57
C ASN A 26 -43.91 2.79 -4.76
N CYS A 27 -43.01 3.68 -5.13
CA CYS A 27 -41.92 3.33 -6.03
C CYS A 27 -41.05 2.24 -5.38
N VAL A 28 -40.67 1.24 -6.17
CA VAL A 28 -39.75 0.19 -5.71
C VAL A 28 -38.36 0.78 -5.44
N PRO A 29 -37.52 0.12 -4.63
CA PRO A 29 -36.14 0.57 -4.43
C PRO A 29 -35.42 0.86 -5.75
N ASN A 30 -34.50 1.82 -5.73
CA ASN A 30 -33.74 2.31 -6.91
C ASN A 30 -34.59 3.04 -7.96
N THR A 31 -35.84 3.38 -7.65
CA THR A 31 -36.69 4.24 -8.47
C THR A 31 -37.24 5.41 -7.68
N LYS A 32 -37.67 6.47 -8.34
CA LYS A 32 -38.25 7.66 -7.73
C LYS A 32 -39.51 8.15 -8.44
N ALA A 33 -40.38 8.82 -7.70
CA ALA A 33 -41.42 9.69 -8.28
C ALA A 33 -41.28 11.08 -7.65
N GLU A 34 -40.69 12.02 -8.38
CA GLU A 34 -40.27 13.31 -7.85
C GLU A 34 -41.47 14.21 -7.53
N ASN A 35 -42.50 14.16 -8.37
CA ASN A 35 -43.65 15.02 -8.25
C ASN A 35 -44.90 14.29 -7.74
N PRO A 36 -45.74 14.94 -6.95
CA PRO A 36 -47.09 14.46 -6.65
C PRO A 36 -47.86 14.22 -7.95
N GLY A 37 -48.69 13.14 -8.00
CA GLY A 37 -49.48 12.77 -9.16
C GLY A 37 -48.72 12.05 -10.27
N SER A 38 -47.53 11.52 -9.96
CA SER A 38 -46.73 10.73 -10.91
C SER A 38 -47.49 9.48 -11.35
N VAL A 39 -47.46 9.20 -12.65
CA VAL A 39 -48.05 7.98 -13.25
C VAL A 39 -47.06 6.80 -13.27
N GLU A 40 -45.79 7.07 -13.23
CA GLU A 40 -44.70 6.09 -13.23
C GLU A 40 -43.58 6.45 -12.27
N CYS A 41 -42.79 5.47 -11.90
CA CYS A 41 -41.52 5.68 -11.19
C CYS A 41 -40.35 5.62 -12.17
N VAL A 42 -39.37 6.47 -12.01
CA VAL A 42 -38.20 6.57 -12.89
C VAL A 42 -36.99 5.99 -12.18
N ASP A 43 -36.22 5.17 -12.85
CA ASP A 43 -34.98 4.58 -12.31
C ASP A 43 -33.99 5.64 -11.84
N CYS A 44 -33.30 5.37 -10.76
CA CYS A 44 -32.14 6.14 -10.37
C CYS A 44 -31.04 5.95 -11.42
N GLY A 45 -30.40 7.05 -11.82
CA GLY A 45 -29.24 7.01 -12.69
C GLY A 45 -28.09 6.22 -12.09
N ALA A 46 -27.16 5.77 -12.93
CA ALA A 46 -25.93 5.16 -12.45
C ALA A 46 -25.24 6.06 -11.41
N GLY A 47 -24.69 5.45 -10.37
CA GLY A 47 -24.09 6.17 -9.24
C GLY A 47 -25.06 6.64 -8.17
N ALA A 48 -26.35 6.28 -8.26
CA ALA A 48 -27.38 6.66 -7.30
C ALA A 48 -28.32 5.51 -6.96
N THR A 49 -28.90 5.55 -5.79
CA THR A 49 -29.87 4.57 -5.24
C THR A 49 -31.01 5.27 -4.53
N SER A 50 -32.09 4.57 -4.24
CA SER A 50 -33.18 5.05 -3.38
C SER A 50 -33.88 3.92 -2.65
N ASP A 51 -34.44 4.24 -1.49
CA ASP A 51 -35.33 3.34 -0.77
C ASP A 51 -36.72 3.31 -1.40
N GLU A 52 -37.54 2.32 -1.00
CA GLU A 52 -38.93 2.22 -1.40
C GLU A 52 -39.72 3.50 -1.06
N GLY A 53 -40.52 3.97 -1.99
CA GLY A 53 -41.34 5.16 -1.79
C GLY A 53 -40.57 6.49 -1.81
N SER A 54 -39.37 6.50 -2.32
CA SER A 54 -38.55 7.72 -2.39
C SER A 54 -38.98 8.67 -3.49
N SER A 55 -38.98 9.97 -3.19
CA SER A 55 -39.20 11.02 -4.20
C SER A 55 -37.92 11.44 -4.94
N LYS A 56 -36.74 11.03 -4.48
CA LYS A 56 -35.45 11.38 -5.07
C LYS A 56 -34.44 10.28 -4.87
N CYS A 57 -33.48 10.20 -5.78
CA CYS A 57 -32.33 9.32 -5.64
C CYS A 57 -31.23 10.03 -4.85
N GLN A 58 -30.42 9.25 -4.15
CA GLN A 58 -29.23 9.68 -3.42
C GLN A 58 -27.99 9.08 -4.07
N SER A 59 -26.94 9.86 -4.22
CA SER A 59 -25.65 9.36 -4.72
C SER A 59 -25.11 8.27 -3.80
N CYS A 60 -24.46 7.26 -4.38
CA CYS A 60 -23.75 6.25 -3.63
C CYS A 60 -22.81 6.88 -2.60
N ALA A 61 -22.76 6.34 -1.39
CA ALA A 61 -21.89 6.81 -0.32
C ALA A 61 -20.41 6.63 -0.67
N ALA A 62 -19.52 7.30 0.07
CA ALA A 62 -18.08 7.05 -0.04
C ALA A 62 -17.79 5.55 0.11
N GLY A 63 -16.82 5.03 -0.64
CA GLY A 63 -16.52 3.60 -0.70
C GLY A 63 -17.52 2.76 -1.49
N GLN A 64 -18.53 3.39 -2.13
CA GLN A 64 -19.56 2.70 -2.91
C GLN A 64 -19.73 3.33 -4.29
N TYR A 65 -20.21 2.56 -5.25
CA TYR A 65 -20.49 2.97 -6.64
C TYR A 65 -21.67 2.19 -7.23
N SER A 66 -22.28 2.68 -8.29
CA SER A 66 -23.20 1.92 -9.12
C SER A 66 -22.95 2.22 -10.59
N ASP A 67 -22.57 1.21 -11.36
CA ASP A 67 -22.29 1.30 -12.79
C ASP A 67 -23.52 1.06 -13.66
N ILE A 68 -24.63 0.65 -13.05
CA ILE A 68 -25.88 0.29 -13.75
C ILE A 68 -27.04 1.15 -13.22
N VAL A 69 -27.85 1.65 -14.14
CA VAL A 69 -29.09 2.38 -13.85
C VAL A 69 -30.10 1.46 -13.14
N GLY A 70 -30.73 1.94 -12.08
CA GLY A 70 -31.76 1.20 -11.35
C GLY A 70 -31.23 0.09 -10.43
N GLU A 71 -29.91 0.01 -10.20
CA GLU A 71 -29.29 -0.97 -9.30
C GLU A 71 -28.75 -0.35 -8.00
N ASN A 72 -28.63 -1.19 -6.98
CA ASN A 72 -28.06 -0.83 -5.70
C ASN A 72 -26.58 -0.44 -5.82
N CYS A 73 -26.13 0.44 -4.93
CA CYS A 73 -24.71 0.74 -4.81
C CYS A 73 -23.92 -0.50 -4.35
N LYS A 74 -22.82 -0.77 -5.04
CA LYS A 74 -21.84 -1.83 -4.77
C LYS A 74 -20.68 -1.22 -3.99
N ILE A 75 -19.98 -2.01 -3.16
CA ILE A 75 -18.78 -1.56 -2.42
C ILE A 75 -17.54 -1.60 -3.32
N CYS A 76 -16.63 -0.65 -3.13
CA CYS A 76 -15.31 -0.68 -3.76
C CYS A 76 -14.54 -1.91 -3.28
N GLY A 77 -13.88 -2.60 -4.20
CA GLY A 77 -13.05 -3.76 -3.88
C GLY A 77 -11.71 -3.39 -3.22
N VAL A 78 -10.98 -4.41 -2.79
CA VAL A 78 -9.60 -4.28 -2.30
C VAL A 78 -8.73 -3.55 -3.33
N GLY A 79 -7.86 -2.67 -2.87
CA GLY A 79 -7.02 -1.84 -3.74
C GLY A 79 -7.75 -0.67 -4.40
N GLN A 80 -9.01 -0.43 -4.05
CA GLN A 80 -9.85 0.62 -4.61
C GLN A 80 -10.47 1.49 -3.51
N TYR A 81 -10.83 2.70 -3.90
CA TYR A 81 -11.51 3.64 -3.01
C TYR A 81 -12.41 4.60 -3.79
N ARG A 82 -13.31 5.29 -3.10
CA ARG A 82 -14.07 6.44 -3.61
C ARG A 82 -14.42 7.38 -2.46
N THR A 83 -13.99 8.64 -2.56
CA THR A 83 -14.33 9.66 -1.56
C THR A 83 -15.74 10.22 -1.79
N SER A 84 -16.30 10.90 -0.81
CA SER A 84 -17.58 11.64 -0.94
C SER A 84 -17.49 12.83 -1.89
N GLU A 85 -16.29 13.35 -2.15
CA GLU A 85 -16.06 14.54 -2.97
C GLU A 85 -15.91 14.21 -4.47
N MET A 86 -15.73 12.93 -4.82
CA MET A 86 -15.65 12.51 -6.20
C MET A 86 -17.00 12.64 -6.90
N THR A 87 -17.02 13.36 -8.00
CA THR A 87 -18.23 13.60 -8.80
C THR A 87 -18.67 12.37 -9.58
N ASP A 88 -17.74 11.52 -9.99
CA ASP A 88 -18.05 10.25 -10.65
C ASP A 88 -18.39 9.19 -9.59
N THR A 89 -19.68 8.89 -9.49
CA THR A 89 -20.22 7.90 -8.55
C THR A 89 -20.46 6.53 -9.21
N THR A 90 -20.03 6.36 -10.47
CA THR A 90 -20.27 5.12 -11.24
C THR A 90 -19.16 4.10 -11.15
N LYS A 91 -18.02 4.46 -10.53
CA LYS A 91 -16.86 3.55 -10.37
C LYS A 91 -16.01 3.92 -9.18
N CYS A 92 -15.23 2.96 -8.71
CA CYS A 92 -14.15 3.19 -7.76
C CYS A 92 -12.83 3.47 -8.49
N VAL A 93 -11.92 4.15 -7.81
CA VAL A 93 -10.58 4.49 -8.31
C VAL A 93 -9.56 3.55 -7.67
N LEU A 94 -8.58 3.09 -8.43
CA LEU A 94 -7.47 2.30 -7.91
C LEU A 94 -6.57 3.16 -7.01
N CYS A 95 -6.06 2.57 -5.94
CA CYS A 95 -4.99 3.19 -5.17
C CYS A 95 -3.76 3.38 -6.04
N ASP A 96 -3.15 4.55 -5.98
CA ASP A 96 -1.91 4.85 -6.69
C ASP A 96 -0.73 4.04 -6.15
N ALA A 97 0.34 3.95 -6.95
CA ALA A 97 1.61 3.40 -6.49
C ALA A 97 2.10 4.16 -5.23
N GLY A 98 2.62 3.43 -4.26
CA GLY A 98 2.95 3.95 -2.92
C GLY A 98 1.81 3.86 -1.91
N PHE A 99 0.59 3.51 -2.37
CA PHE A 99 -0.60 3.35 -1.52
C PHE A 99 -1.24 1.98 -1.71
N TYR A 100 -2.03 1.56 -0.73
CA TYR A 100 -2.79 0.32 -0.76
C TYR A 100 -4.12 0.46 -0.04
N GLN A 101 -5.03 -0.48 -0.27
CA GLN A 101 -6.25 -0.63 0.53
C GLN A 101 -6.59 -2.10 0.69
N LYS A 102 -6.51 -2.60 1.91
CA LYS A 102 -6.75 -4.02 2.24
C LYS A 102 -8.22 -4.36 2.46
N ASP A 103 -9.03 -3.37 2.81
CA ASP A 103 -10.43 -3.54 3.15
C ASP A 103 -11.31 -3.00 2.01
N GLU A 104 -12.45 -3.65 1.79
CA GLU A 104 -13.46 -3.21 0.85
C GLU A 104 -14.27 -2.01 1.36
N GLY A 105 -14.92 -1.28 0.46
CA GLY A 105 -15.83 -0.19 0.82
C GLY A 105 -15.17 1.05 1.41
N GLN A 106 -13.89 1.27 1.16
CA GLN A 106 -13.15 2.36 1.79
C GLN A 106 -13.18 3.66 0.99
N ALA A 107 -13.13 4.78 1.71
CA ALA A 107 -13.13 6.11 1.13
C ALA A 107 -11.73 6.62 0.76
N SER A 108 -10.66 5.94 1.15
CA SER A 108 -9.28 6.37 0.92
C SER A 108 -8.33 5.19 0.87
N CYS A 109 -7.15 5.41 0.30
CA CYS A 109 -6.04 4.46 0.38
C CYS A 109 -5.11 4.80 1.53
N LEU A 110 -4.39 3.79 2.02
CA LEU A 110 -3.39 3.90 3.06
C LEU A 110 -1.99 3.97 2.43
N PRO A 111 -1.08 4.80 2.95
CA PRO A 111 0.28 4.86 2.45
C PRO A 111 1.10 3.64 2.87
N CYS A 112 2.05 3.21 2.02
CA CYS A 112 3.09 2.29 2.45
C CYS A 112 3.96 2.95 3.54
N ILE A 113 4.28 2.19 4.59
CA ILE A 113 5.14 2.66 5.68
C ILE A 113 6.63 2.48 5.34
N PRO A 114 7.57 3.16 6.04
CA PRO A 114 8.99 2.92 5.86
C PRO A 114 9.34 1.43 5.97
N GLY A 115 10.23 0.96 5.10
CA GLY A 115 10.56 -0.46 4.97
C GLY A 115 9.65 -1.22 4.00
N GLU A 116 8.62 -0.57 3.47
CA GLU A 116 7.70 -1.15 2.48
C GLU A 116 7.59 -0.27 1.23
N PHE A 117 7.14 -0.87 0.14
CA PHE A 117 6.89 -0.17 -1.13
C PHE A 117 5.72 -0.80 -1.88
N ASN A 118 5.19 -0.04 -2.82
CA ASN A 118 4.22 -0.53 -3.79
C ASN A 118 4.42 0.22 -5.11
N ASN A 119 4.84 -0.47 -6.16
CA ASN A 119 5.12 0.11 -7.47
C ASN A 119 3.99 -0.08 -8.49
N GLN A 120 2.83 -0.57 -8.06
CA GLN A 120 1.68 -0.83 -8.92
C GLN A 120 0.42 -0.20 -8.32
N GLN A 121 -0.52 0.17 -9.17
CA GLN A 121 -1.83 0.64 -8.74
C GLN A 121 -2.74 -0.52 -8.30
N GLY A 122 -3.73 -0.22 -7.46
CA GLY A 122 -4.80 -1.15 -7.11
C GLY A 122 -4.37 -2.28 -6.17
N GLN A 123 -3.29 -2.12 -5.42
CA GLN A 123 -2.79 -3.16 -4.53
C GLN A 123 -3.51 -3.17 -3.17
N GLY A 124 -3.78 -4.38 -2.67
CA GLY A 124 -4.34 -4.59 -1.33
C GLY A 124 -3.32 -4.54 -0.20
N LYS A 125 -2.03 -4.48 -0.50
CA LYS A 125 -0.94 -4.42 0.49
C LYS A 125 0.34 -3.87 -0.13
N CYS A 126 1.23 -3.34 0.70
CA CYS A 126 2.60 -3.02 0.31
C CYS A 126 3.50 -4.26 0.43
N ALA A 127 4.54 -4.32 -0.38
CA ALA A 127 5.60 -5.32 -0.32
C ALA A 127 6.72 -4.83 0.60
N LYS A 128 7.31 -5.73 1.38
CA LYS A 128 8.49 -5.42 2.21
C LYS A 128 9.73 -5.29 1.34
N CYS A 129 10.60 -4.35 1.70
CA CYS A 129 11.95 -4.30 1.16
C CYS A 129 12.64 -5.65 1.35
N LEU A 130 13.40 -6.08 0.37
CA LEU A 130 14.22 -7.29 0.48
C LEU A 130 15.42 -7.05 1.40
N ILE A 131 16.07 -8.11 1.82
CA ILE A 131 17.35 -8.04 2.54
C ILE A 131 18.35 -7.18 1.75
N ASN A 132 19.16 -6.39 2.45
CA ASN A 132 20.10 -5.41 1.87
C ASN A 132 19.47 -4.28 1.05
N THR A 133 18.16 -4.09 1.17
CA THR A 133 17.47 -2.93 0.63
C THR A 133 16.66 -2.23 1.72
N PHE A 134 16.39 -0.95 1.54
CA PHE A 134 15.65 -0.15 2.51
C PHE A 134 14.75 0.88 1.84
N SER A 135 13.78 1.37 2.59
CA SER A 135 12.95 2.53 2.21
C SER A 135 12.72 3.39 3.44
N ALA A 136 13.30 4.58 3.48
CA ALA A 136 13.10 5.54 4.56
C ALA A 136 11.79 6.31 4.41
N ASP A 137 11.25 6.38 3.19
CA ASP A 137 10.13 7.24 2.85
C ASP A 137 8.79 6.53 3.06
N VAL A 138 7.79 7.32 3.42
CA VAL A 138 6.37 6.95 3.33
C VAL A 138 5.92 7.09 1.88
N ASN A 139 4.88 6.38 1.48
CA ASN A 139 4.32 6.41 0.10
C ASN A 139 5.30 5.97 -0.98
N ARG A 140 6.20 5.04 -0.68
CA ARG A 140 7.20 4.59 -1.63
C ARG A 140 6.55 3.90 -2.84
N SER A 141 6.61 4.57 -4.00
CA SER A 141 6.08 4.09 -5.28
C SER A 141 7.11 3.34 -6.12
N PHE A 142 8.35 3.25 -5.68
CA PHE A 142 9.45 2.56 -6.36
C PHE A 142 9.91 1.37 -5.53
N THR A 143 10.75 0.53 -6.14
CA THR A 143 11.49 -0.50 -5.42
C THR A 143 12.41 0.12 -4.38
N CYS A 144 12.70 -0.64 -3.31
CA CYS A 144 13.58 -0.18 -2.25
C CYS A 144 15.00 0.08 -2.76
N SER A 145 15.70 1.00 -2.12
CA SER A 145 17.08 1.36 -2.44
C SER A 145 18.05 0.33 -1.85
N SER A 146 19.12 -0.01 -2.56
CA SER A 146 20.18 -0.89 -2.06
C SER A 146 20.97 -0.21 -0.93
N CYS A 147 21.34 -0.98 0.08
CA CYS A 147 22.24 -0.49 1.10
C CYS A 147 23.62 -0.18 0.52
N PRO A 148 24.26 0.96 0.94
CA PRO A 148 25.61 1.31 0.53
C PRO A 148 26.63 0.26 0.99
N GLN A 149 27.87 0.42 0.51
CA GLN A 149 29.03 -0.37 0.96
C GLN A 149 29.18 -0.29 2.48
N GLY A 150 29.64 -1.37 3.10
CA GLY A 150 29.79 -1.45 4.55
C GLY A 150 28.49 -1.53 5.35
N ARG A 151 27.32 -1.52 4.70
CA ARG A 151 26.01 -1.54 5.34
C ARG A 151 25.10 -2.65 4.85
N THR A 152 24.23 -3.12 5.70
CA THR A 152 23.21 -4.15 5.43
C THR A 152 21.89 -3.82 6.06
N SER A 153 20.82 -4.51 5.67
CA SER A 153 19.50 -4.42 6.30
C SER A 153 18.79 -5.76 6.26
N SER A 154 17.89 -5.97 7.20
CA SER A 154 16.93 -7.08 7.16
C SER A 154 15.77 -6.74 6.21
N ALA A 155 15.00 -7.73 5.83
CA ALA A 155 13.79 -7.51 5.04
C ALA A 155 12.80 -6.60 5.80
N GLY A 156 12.20 -5.65 5.09
CA GLY A 156 11.28 -4.67 5.67
C GLY A 156 11.95 -3.55 6.47
N SER A 157 13.25 -3.33 6.31
CA SER A 157 13.97 -2.27 7.02
C SER A 157 13.77 -0.91 6.38
N SER A 158 13.63 0.11 7.22
CA SER A 158 13.60 1.52 6.80
C SER A 158 14.98 2.16 6.69
N VAL A 159 16.02 1.52 7.22
CA VAL A 159 17.40 2.01 7.25
C VAL A 159 18.39 0.86 7.05
N CYS A 160 19.60 1.21 6.61
CA CYS A 160 20.73 0.29 6.60
C CYS A 160 21.59 0.51 7.85
N THR A 161 22.08 -0.59 8.42
CA THR A 161 23.00 -0.60 9.56
C THR A 161 24.41 -0.97 9.12
N ASP A 162 25.44 -0.48 9.80
CA ASP A 162 26.81 -0.82 9.49
C ASP A 162 27.06 -2.32 9.70
N CYS A 163 27.88 -2.93 8.83
CA CYS A 163 28.43 -4.25 9.11
C CYS A 163 29.17 -4.22 10.45
N THR A 164 29.00 -5.25 11.25
CA THR A 164 29.66 -5.36 12.56
C THR A 164 31.16 -5.55 12.38
N ASN A 165 31.93 -5.31 13.45
CA ASN A 165 33.37 -5.60 13.50
C ASN A 165 33.69 -7.01 12.98
N GLY A 166 34.75 -7.12 12.20
CA GLY A 166 35.17 -8.36 11.61
C GLY A 166 34.36 -8.79 10.38
N ARG A 167 33.45 -7.92 9.92
CA ARG A 167 32.65 -8.13 8.71
C ARG A 167 32.72 -6.93 7.77
N ALA A 168 32.68 -7.20 6.49
CA ALA A 168 32.71 -6.16 5.46
C ALA A 168 31.73 -6.49 4.33
N LYS A 169 31.28 -5.47 3.59
CA LYS A 169 30.44 -5.61 2.41
C LYS A 169 30.93 -4.72 1.28
N SER A 170 31.27 -5.34 0.15
CA SER A 170 31.53 -4.68 -1.13
C SER A 170 30.25 -4.61 -1.98
N ASN A 171 30.14 -3.60 -2.83
CA ASN A 171 29.08 -3.56 -3.86
C ASN A 171 29.48 -4.25 -5.17
N GLU A 172 30.72 -4.70 -5.28
CA GLU A 172 31.29 -5.20 -6.54
C GLU A 172 31.14 -6.71 -6.72
N SER A 173 30.74 -7.42 -5.68
CA SER A 173 30.60 -8.88 -5.73
C SER A 173 29.46 -9.41 -4.87
N GLU A 174 28.81 -10.44 -5.34
CA GLU A 174 27.99 -11.33 -4.48
C GLU A 174 28.90 -11.98 -3.41
N PRO A 175 28.43 -12.14 -2.18
CA PRO A 175 27.10 -11.86 -1.70
C PRO A 175 26.90 -10.40 -1.25
N PHE A 176 25.72 -9.83 -1.54
CA PHE A 176 25.35 -8.46 -1.15
C PHE A 176 25.06 -8.29 0.35
N TYR A 177 25.69 -9.08 1.22
CA TYR A 177 25.58 -9.00 2.67
C TYR A 177 26.96 -8.93 3.32
N CYS A 178 27.00 -8.55 4.60
CA CYS A 178 28.24 -8.51 5.34
C CYS A 178 28.85 -9.91 5.43
N THR A 179 30.06 -10.08 4.91
CA THR A 179 30.84 -11.33 4.97
C THR A 179 31.87 -11.28 6.07
N ASP A 180 32.16 -12.42 6.66
CA ASP A 180 33.17 -12.57 7.70
C ASP A 180 34.58 -12.40 7.11
N CYS A 181 35.43 -11.62 7.77
CA CYS A 181 36.83 -11.56 7.41
C CYS A 181 37.55 -12.82 7.88
N GLU A 182 38.30 -13.44 6.97
CA GLU A 182 39.11 -14.61 7.23
C GLU A 182 40.36 -14.29 8.06
N VAL A 183 41.07 -15.32 8.48
CA VAL A 183 42.39 -15.20 9.14
C VAL A 183 43.36 -14.40 8.24
N GLY A 184 44.21 -13.59 8.86
CA GLY A 184 45.08 -12.67 8.15
C GLY A 184 44.42 -11.35 7.72
N TYR A 185 43.08 -11.22 7.95
CA TYR A 185 42.32 -10.01 7.61
C TYR A 185 41.51 -9.48 8.79
N TYR A 186 41.14 -8.22 8.72
CA TYR A 186 40.30 -7.54 9.69
C TYR A 186 39.37 -6.52 9.03
N ALA A 187 38.28 -6.14 9.70
CA ALA A 187 37.43 -5.01 9.32
C ALA A 187 36.87 -4.33 10.57
N ALA A 188 36.87 -3.01 10.59
CA ALA A 188 36.09 -2.23 11.56
C ALA A 188 34.62 -2.19 11.12
N ALA A 189 33.74 -1.82 12.05
CA ALA A 189 32.33 -1.64 11.72
C ALA A 189 32.16 -0.60 10.60
N GLY A 190 31.36 -0.95 9.58
CA GLY A 190 31.13 -0.10 8.41
C GLY A 190 32.20 -0.16 7.31
N ASP A 191 33.23 -0.96 7.48
CA ASP A 191 34.22 -1.16 6.40
C ASP A 191 33.59 -1.85 5.19
N ASN A 192 34.03 -1.42 4.00
CA ASN A 192 33.54 -1.94 2.73
C ASN A 192 34.30 -3.19 2.24
N SER A 193 35.44 -3.50 2.85
CA SER A 193 36.24 -4.67 2.52
C SER A 193 37.08 -5.11 3.71
N CYS A 194 37.38 -6.42 3.76
CA CYS A 194 38.36 -6.94 4.71
C CYS A 194 39.76 -6.49 4.30
N LYS A 195 40.53 -5.93 5.24
CA LYS A 195 41.89 -5.40 5.07
C LYS A 195 42.89 -6.45 5.53
N LYS A 196 43.97 -6.65 4.76
CA LYS A 196 45.07 -7.52 5.16
C LYS A 196 45.83 -6.92 6.35
N CYS A 197 46.26 -7.75 7.28
CA CYS A 197 47.20 -7.35 8.29
C CYS A 197 48.51 -6.85 7.64
N GLU A 198 49.08 -5.78 8.14
CA GLU A 198 50.36 -5.23 7.66
C GLU A 198 51.53 -6.08 8.19
N ALA A 199 52.71 -5.90 7.55
CA ALA A 199 53.94 -6.51 8.03
C ALA A 199 54.18 -6.19 9.50
N GLY A 200 54.65 -7.15 10.28
CA GLY A 200 54.79 -7.04 11.73
C GLY A 200 53.48 -7.29 12.52
N GLN A 201 52.39 -7.64 11.83
CA GLN A 201 51.11 -7.96 12.44
C GLN A 201 50.56 -9.28 11.88
N PHE A 202 49.70 -9.95 12.65
CA PHE A 202 49.02 -11.17 12.25
C PHE A 202 47.56 -11.21 12.76
N GLN A 203 46.76 -12.09 12.20
CA GLN A 203 45.44 -12.40 12.75
C GLN A 203 45.13 -13.89 12.52
N ASN A 204 45.05 -14.63 13.61
CA ASN A 204 44.81 -16.08 13.58
C ASN A 204 43.35 -16.49 13.83
N GLN A 205 42.45 -15.51 13.96
CA GLN A 205 41.03 -15.75 14.15
C GLN A 205 40.21 -14.96 13.14
N VAL A 206 39.05 -15.48 12.80
CA VAL A 206 38.06 -14.81 11.94
C VAL A 206 37.28 -13.75 12.74
N LEU A 207 36.55 -12.88 12.05
CA LEU A 207 35.65 -11.89 12.67
C LEU A 207 36.36 -10.85 13.58
N LYS A 208 37.59 -10.49 13.27
CA LYS A 208 38.34 -9.50 14.07
C LYS A 208 38.32 -8.11 13.45
N SER A 209 38.28 -7.11 14.35
CA SER A 209 38.29 -5.69 13.95
C SER A 209 39.68 -5.08 13.80
N LYS A 210 40.71 -5.81 14.18
CA LYS A 210 42.12 -5.38 14.10
C LYS A 210 43.06 -6.57 14.09
N CYS A 211 44.28 -6.35 13.61
CA CYS A 211 45.38 -7.30 13.70
C CYS A 211 46.13 -7.15 15.00
N GLU A 212 46.85 -8.19 15.42
CA GLU A 212 47.72 -8.23 16.58
C GLU A 212 49.17 -8.03 16.16
N ALA A 213 49.95 -7.32 16.93
CA ALA A 213 51.37 -7.16 16.67
C ALA A 213 52.14 -8.46 17.00
N CYS A 214 53.17 -8.77 16.21
CA CYS A 214 54.05 -9.89 16.51
C CYS A 214 54.65 -9.73 17.93
N PRO A 215 54.71 -10.81 18.72
CA PRO A 215 55.34 -10.79 20.04
C PRO A 215 56.82 -10.41 20.00
N LYS A 216 57.32 -9.96 21.13
CA LYS A 216 58.76 -9.65 21.27
C LYS A 216 59.63 -10.84 20.84
N GLY A 217 60.63 -10.60 20.03
CA GLY A 217 61.56 -11.62 19.54
C GLY A 217 61.04 -12.33 18.25
N THR A 218 59.88 -11.96 17.74
CA THR A 218 59.35 -12.48 16.46
C THR A 218 59.14 -11.36 15.45
N TYR A 219 59.11 -11.71 14.18
CA TYR A 219 58.82 -10.76 13.09
C TYR A 219 58.07 -11.45 11.95
N ASN A 220 57.33 -10.67 11.21
CA ASN A 220 56.66 -11.08 10.00
C ASN A 220 56.86 -10.02 8.90
N LYS A 221 57.31 -10.42 7.72
CA LYS A 221 57.59 -9.55 6.57
C LYS A 221 56.40 -9.43 5.61
N GLU A 222 55.46 -10.34 5.69
CA GLU A 222 54.39 -10.44 4.73
C GLU A 222 53.08 -9.85 5.25
N LYS A 223 52.28 -9.29 4.34
CA LYS A 223 50.94 -8.85 4.68
C LYS A 223 49.96 -10.02 4.69
N GLY A 224 49.02 -10.01 5.59
CA GLY A 224 47.98 -11.04 5.72
C GLY A 224 48.46 -12.29 6.45
N ALA A 225 49.45 -12.19 7.33
CA ALA A 225 49.92 -13.28 8.15
C ALA A 225 48.82 -13.83 9.05
N THR A 226 48.74 -15.14 9.18
CA THR A 226 47.77 -15.88 9.99
C THR A 226 48.35 -16.40 11.31
N SER A 227 49.65 -16.28 11.50
CA SER A 227 50.36 -16.69 12.71
C SER A 227 51.55 -15.78 12.94
N ASN A 228 52.02 -15.79 14.17
CA ASN A 228 53.26 -15.12 14.59
C ASN A 228 54.50 -16.01 14.39
#